data_1356f624196753ff6e1cf1bcfca9dbc8
#
_entry.id   1356f624196753ff6e1cf1bcfca9dbc8
#
_cell.length_a   1.000
_cell.length_b   1.000
_cell.length_c   1.000
_cell.angle_alpha   90.00
_cell.angle_beta   90.00
_cell.angle_gamma   90.00
#
_symmetry.space_group_name_H-M   'P 1'
#
loop_
_entity.id
_entity.type
_entity.pdbx_description
1 polymer ?
#
loop_
_entity_poly.entity_id
_entity_poly.type
_entity_poly.pdbx_seq_one_letter_code
_entity_poly.pdbx_strand_id
1 'polypeptide(L)'
;MSSEPTAAAPTPGATATWSGEVPVERSDRPRLWWEVAIVLGLSLGQSAVYSIVSIIDRSTQSTPLADQTAQVNPSQSSRQVFDFLYQVLGNAFPLFAVALVIFLLWQPGRSGFRRIGFDLSRPGRDLGGGALLFLVIGIPGILFYALGRVLGLTVQVQASPLDTYWWTVPILIFAALRAGLQEEVIIVGYLFTRLRQLGWSTWTIILSAAVLRGSYHLYQGFGPFI
;
A
#
# COMPACT_ATOMS: atom_id res chain seq x y z
N MET A 1 -39.27 16.48 -38.96
CA MET A 1 -38.58 17.37 -38.00
C MET A 1 -38.50 16.59 -36.70
N SER A 2 -37.40 15.92 -36.48
CA SER A 2 -37.12 15.13 -35.25
C SER A 2 -36.41 16.04 -34.26
N SER A 3 -37.05 16.30 -33.14
CA SER A 3 -36.46 17.06 -32.03
C SER A 3 -35.42 16.19 -31.30
N GLU A 4 -34.14 16.55 -31.37
CA GLU A 4 -33.10 16.01 -30.51
C GLU A 4 -33.41 16.31 -29.04
N PRO A 5 -33.20 15.36 -28.13
CA PRO A 5 -33.32 15.64 -26.71
C PRO A 5 -32.14 16.50 -26.24
N THR A 6 -32.43 17.71 -25.79
CA THR A 6 -31.48 18.64 -25.17
C THR A 6 -30.91 17.97 -23.90
N ALA A 7 -29.61 17.75 -23.91
CA ALA A 7 -28.88 17.27 -22.69
C ALA A 7 -29.07 18.29 -21.58
N ALA A 8 -29.61 17.84 -20.44
CA ALA A 8 -29.79 18.64 -19.23
C ALA A 8 -28.45 19.16 -18.73
N ALA A 9 -28.34 20.46 -18.50
CA ALA A 9 -27.18 21.09 -17.90
C ALA A 9 -26.91 20.51 -16.50
N PRO A 10 -25.64 20.28 -16.11
CA PRO A 10 -25.31 19.75 -14.80
C PRO A 10 -25.74 20.73 -13.69
N THR A 11 -26.45 20.23 -12.69
CA THR A 11 -26.94 20.98 -11.54
C THR A 11 -25.77 21.64 -10.80
N PRO A 12 -25.80 22.96 -10.52
CA PRO A 12 -24.80 23.63 -9.71
C PRO A 12 -24.95 23.17 -8.25
N GLY A 13 -24.00 22.42 -7.74
CA GLY A 13 -24.01 21.95 -6.35
C GLY A 13 -23.38 20.58 -6.11
N ALA A 14 -22.96 19.86 -7.14
CA ALA A 14 -22.17 18.66 -6.94
C ALA A 14 -20.78 19.09 -6.45
N THR A 15 -20.52 18.99 -5.14
CA THR A 15 -19.16 19.09 -4.59
C THR A 15 -18.27 18.18 -5.42
N ALA A 16 -17.28 18.75 -6.10
CA ALA A 16 -16.32 18.01 -6.90
C ALA A 16 -15.72 16.91 -6.00
N THR A 17 -16.09 15.67 -6.27
CA THR A 17 -15.44 14.53 -5.60
C THR A 17 -14.00 14.56 -6.09
N TRP A 18 -13.03 14.50 -5.15
CA TRP A 18 -11.60 14.63 -5.48
C TRP A 18 -11.11 13.63 -6.56
N SER A 19 -11.84 12.57 -6.81
CA SER A 19 -11.57 11.57 -7.86
C SER A 19 -12.55 11.61 -9.05
N GLY A 20 -13.64 12.38 -8.97
CA GLY A 20 -14.71 12.36 -9.97
C GLY A 20 -15.46 11.02 -10.08
N GLU A 21 -15.30 10.12 -9.09
CA GLU A 21 -15.91 8.79 -9.13
C GLU A 21 -17.39 8.87 -8.73
N VAL A 22 -18.22 8.21 -9.54
CA VAL A 22 -19.67 8.09 -9.30
C VAL A 22 -19.93 6.77 -8.56
N PRO A 23 -20.80 6.75 -7.55
CA PRO A 23 -21.23 5.50 -6.90
C PRO A 23 -21.81 4.52 -7.93
N VAL A 24 -21.44 3.24 -7.79
CA VAL A 24 -22.01 2.16 -8.62
C VAL A 24 -23.44 1.84 -8.21
N GLU A 25 -24.22 1.27 -9.12
CA GLU A 25 -25.55 0.78 -8.83
C GLU A 25 -25.53 -0.30 -7.74
N ARG A 26 -26.65 -0.45 -7.03
CA ARG A 26 -26.76 -1.44 -5.94
C ARG A 26 -26.51 -2.87 -6.40
N SER A 27 -26.91 -3.20 -7.62
CA SER A 27 -26.71 -4.50 -8.26
C SER A 27 -25.24 -4.89 -8.41
N ASP A 28 -24.35 -3.92 -8.61
CA ASP A 28 -22.92 -4.15 -8.87
C ASP A 28 -22.07 -4.15 -7.61
N ARG A 29 -22.61 -3.69 -6.48
CA ARG A 29 -21.88 -3.63 -5.21
C ARG A 29 -21.29 -4.95 -4.73
N PRO A 30 -22.02 -6.10 -4.79
CA PRO A 30 -21.43 -7.39 -4.38
C PRO A 30 -20.19 -7.77 -5.20
N ARG A 31 -20.23 -7.56 -6.52
CA ARG A 31 -19.10 -7.81 -7.41
C ARG A 31 -17.90 -6.95 -7.03
N LEU A 32 -18.14 -5.67 -6.72
CA LEU A 32 -17.07 -4.74 -6.35
C LEU A 32 -16.45 -5.10 -5.00
N TRP A 33 -17.26 -5.57 -4.04
CA TRP A 33 -16.75 -6.08 -2.76
C TRP A 33 -15.88 -7.33 -2.93
N TRP A 34 -16.29 -8.27 -3.79
CA TRP A 34 -15.48 -9.43 -4.11
C TRP A 34 -14.16 -9.04 -4.81
N GLU A 35 -14.22 -8.08 -5.72
CA GLU A 35 -13.01 -7.56 -6.38
C GLU A 35 -12.03 -6.99 -5.34
N VAL A 36 -12.52 -6.13 -4.43
CA VAL A 36 -11.69 -5.56 -3.35
C VAL A 36 -11.13 -6.67 -2.44
N ALA A 37 -11.96 -7.63 -2.03
CA ALA A 37 -11.52 -8.73 -1.16
C ALA A 37 -10.44 -9.59 -1.82
N ILE A 38 -10.59 -9.92 -3.11
CA ILE A 38 -9.60 -10.72 -3.87
C ILE A 38 -8.30 -9.94 -4.01
N VAL A 39 -8.35 -8.67 -4.42
CA VAL A 39 -7.16 -7.84 -4.57
C VAL A 39 -6.40 -7.71 -3.25
N LEU A 40 -7.09 -7.42 -2.16
CA LEU A 40 -6.46 -7.33 -0.84
C LEU A 40 -5.94 -8.70 -0.37
N GLY A 41 -6.67 -9.78 -0.61
CA GLY A 41 -6.25 -11.15 -0.29
C GLY A 41 -4.98 -11.59 -1.03
N LEU A 42 -4.76 -11.09 -2.24
CA LEU A 42 -3.57 -11.34 -3.06
C LEU A 42 -2.41 -10.36 -2.78
N SER A 43 -2.60 -9.39 -1.90
CA SER A 43 -1.63 -8.32 -1.66
C SER A 43 -1.55 -7.92 -0.18
N LEU A 44 -1.66 -6.64 0.12
CA LEU A 44 -1.45 -6.06 1.45
C LEU A 44 -2.40 -6.60 2.53
N GLY A 45 -3.60 -7.05 2.18
CA GLY A 45 -4.52 -7.67 3.12
C GLY A 45 -3.99 -9.01 3.65
N GLN A 46 -3.37 -9.83 2.80
CA GLN A 46 -2.66 -11.04 3.24
C GLN A 46 -1.56 -10.67 4.24
N SER A 47 -0.73 -9.68 3.91
CA SER A 47 0.33 -9.22 4.80
C SER A 47 -0.20 -8.73 6.15
N ALA A 48 -1.35 -8.05 6.16
CA ALA A 48 -2.01 -7.61 7.40
C ALA A 48 -2.42 -8.80 8.28
N VAL A 49 -3.04 -9.84 7.69
CA VAL A 49 -3.44 -11.05 8.43
C VAL A 49 -2.21 -11.74 9.04
N TYR A 50 -1.15 -11.96 8.25
CA TYR A 50 0.08 -12.57 8.75
C TYR A 50 0.74 -11.72 9.86
N SER A 51 0.72 -10.40 9.74
CA SER A 51 1.29 -9.49 10.76
C SER A 51 0.48 -9.51 12.06
N ILE A 52 -0.85 -9.61 11.97
CA ILE A 52 -1.72 -9.78 13.16
C ILE A 52 -1.41 -11.11 13.85
N VAL A 53 -1.31 -12.21 13.13
CA VAL A 53 -0.92 -13.50 13.69
C VAL A 53 0.47 -13.42 14.32
N SER A 54 1.42 -12.79 13.63
CA SER A 54 2.79 -12.61 14.11
C SER A 54 2.86 -11.80 15.41
N ILE A 55 2.11 -10.70 15.55
CA ILE A 55 2.15 -9.91 16.80
C ILE A 55 1.51 -10.68 17.95
N ILE A 56 0.47 -11.47 17.73
CA ILE A 56 -0.14 -12.33 18.74
C ILE A 56 0.88 -13.38 19.20
N ASP A 57 1.53 -14.10 18.28
CA ASP A 57 2.56 -15.08 18.57
C ASP A 57 3.70 -14.45 19.40
N ARG A 58 4.25 -13.33 18.94
CA ARG A 58 5.32 -12.60 19.61
C ARG A 58 4.94 -12.13 21.01
N SER A 59 3.71 -11.65 21.19
CA SER A 59 3.23 -11.12 22.48
C SER A 59 2.94 -12.22 23.50
N THR A 60 2.79 -13.47 23.07
CA THR A 60 2.56 -14.64 23.93
C THR A 60 3.82 -15.42 24.25
N GLN A 61 4.98 -15.04 23.70
CA GLN A 61 6.27 -15.64 24.02
C GLN A 61 6.78 -15.18 25.39
N SER A 62 7.62 -16.01 26.02
CA SER A 62 8.28 -15.67 27.30
C SER A 62 9.32 -14.54 27.15
N THR A 63 9.89 -14.36 25.97
CA THR A 63 10.84 -13.28 25.66
C THR A 63 10.08 -11.97 25.45
N PRO A 64 10.41 -10.90 26.20
CA PRO A 64 9.79 -9.60 26.02
C PRO A 64 9.86 -9.11 24.55
N LEU A 65 8.83 -8.40 24.10
CA LEU A 65 8.73 -7.94 22.70
C LEU A 65 9.95 -7.07 22.29
N ALA A 66 10.46 -6.25 23.20
CA ALA A 66 11.64 -5.41 22.98
C ALA A 66 12.93 -6.21 22.71
N ASP A 67 13.02 -7.43 23.19
CA ASP A 67 14.22 -8.29 23.05
C ASP A 67 14.13 -9.20 21.81
N GLN A 68 12.99 -9.16 21.10
CA GLN A 68 12.80 -9.91 19.85
C GLN A 68 13.27 -9.10 18.65
N THR A 69 13.62 -9.78 17.56
CA THR A 69 14.06 -9.17 16.30
C THR A 69 13.10 -9.51 15.15
N ALA A 70 12.78 -8.52 14.32
CA ALA A 70 12.12 -8.70 13.04
C ALA A 70 13.06 -8.32 11.90
N GLN A 71 13.21 -9.22 10.93
CA GLN A 71 13.99 -8.99 9.72
C GLN A 71 13.07 -8.54 8.58
N VAL A 72 13.45 -7.46 7.86
CA VAL A 72 12.63 -6.92 6.78
C VAL A 72 12.96 -7.57 5.44
N ASN A 73 14.24 -7.73 5.13
CA ASN A 73 14.72 -8.34 3.87
C ASN A 73 15.70 -9.49 4.21
N PRO A 74 15.22 -10.63 4.75
CA PRO A 74 16.10 -11.73 5.11
C PRO A 74 16.64 -12.43 3.87
N SER A 75 17.86 -12.98 3.97
CA SER A 75 18.39 -13.90 2.96
C SER A 75 17.50 -15.14 2.83
N GLN A 76 17.28 -15.59 1.61
CA GLN A 76 16.44 -16.74 1.27
C GLN A 76 17.27 -18.00 0.97
N SER A 77 18.58 -17.87 0.84
CA SER A 77 19.48 -18.98 0.55
C SER A 77 20.91 -18.66 1.00
N SER A 78 21.62 -19.66 1.52
CA SER A 78 23.05 -19.57 1.80
C SER A 78 23.91 -19.50 0.52
N ARG A 79 23.34 -19.78 -0.65
CA ARG A 79 24.02 -19.76 -1.95
C ARG A 79 23.72 -18.43 -2.66
N GLN A 80 24.74 -17.59 -2.87
CA GLN A 80 24.64 -16.24 -3.41
C GLN A 80 23.72 -16.12 -4.65
N VAL A 81 23.91 -16.99 -5.66
CA VAL A 81 23.12 -16.93 -6.90
C VAL A 81 21.65 -17.22 -6.67
N PHE A 82 21.34 -18.19 -5.81
CA PHE A 82 19.95 -18.53 -5.48
C PHE A 82 19.32 -17.48 -4.60
N ASP A 83 20.05 -16.89 -3.65
CA ASP A 83 19.55 -15.80 -2.86
C ASP A 83 19.20 -14.60 -3.75
N PHE A 84 20.09 -14.21 -4.67
CA PHE A 84 19.80 -13.18 -5.67
C PHE A 84 18.51 -13.49 -6.47
N LEU A 85 18.38 -14.71 -6.99
CA LEU A 85 17.19 -15.11 -7.75
C LEU A 85 15.93 -15.04 -6.91
N TYR A 86 15.94 -15.55 -5.68
CA TYR A 86 14.80 -15.46 -4.77
C TYR A 86 14.46 -14.01 -4.43
N GLN A 87 15.44 -13.15 -4.19
CA GLN A 87 15.23 -11.73 -3.93
C GLN A 87 14.58 -11.03 -5.14
N VAL A 88 15.06 -11.32 -6.36
CA VAL A 88 14.46 -10.76 -7.59
C VAL A 88 13.01 -11.25 -7.75
N LEU A 89 12.77 -12.55 -7.66
CA LEU A 89 11.42 -13.13 -7.82
C LEU A 89 10.48 -12.67 -6.71
N GLY A 90 10.94 -12.63 -5.45
CA GLY A 90 10.18 -12.18 -4.30
C GLY A 90 9.76 -10.70 -4.38
N ASN A 91 10.52 -9.87 -5.10
CA ASN A 91 10.14 -8.49 -5.37
C ASN A 91 9.35 -8.33 -6.67
N ALA A 92 9.58 -9.15 -7.69
CA ALA A 92 8.89 -9.04 -8.98
C ALA A 92 7.45 -9.56 -8.92
N PHE A 93 7.20 -10.73 -8.32
CA PHE A 93 5.86 -11.33 -8.28
C PHE A 93 4.80 -10.45 -7.61
N PRO A 94 5.05 -9.81 -6.47
CA PRO A 94 4.07 -8.91 -5.87
C PRO A 94 3.66 -7.73 -6.75
N LEU A 95 4.46 -7.34 -7.74
CA LEU A 95 4.09 -6.29 -8.70
C LEU A 95 2.98 -6.71 -9.67
N PHE A 96 2.69 -8.01 -9.80
CA PHE A 96 1.50 -8.45 -10.54
C PHE A 96 0.19 -8.00 -9.90
N ALA A 97 0.13 -7.88 -8.56
CA ALA A 97 -1.02 -7.28 -7.90
C ALA A 97 -1.17 -5.79 -8.24
N VAL A 98 -0.05 -5.06 -8.35
CA VAL A 98 -0.04 -3.66 -8.83
C VAL A 98 -0.52 -3.58 -10.27
N ALA A 99 -0.02 -4.45 -11.16
CA ALA A 99 -0.46 -4.50 -12.55
C ALA A 99 -1.95 -4.85 -12.66
N LEU A 100 -2.44 -5.79 -11.85
CA LEU A 100 -3.85 -6.17 -11.80
C LEU A 100 -4.75 -4.97 -11.45
N VAL A 101 -4.43 -4.21 -10.41
CA VAL A 101 -5.29 -3.08 -10.02
C VAL A 101 -5.25 -1.94 -11.05
N ILE A 102 -4.12 -1.72 -11.71
CA ILE A 102 -4.03 -0.78 -12.84
C ILE A 102 -4.93 -1.24 -13.98
N PHE A 103 -4.93 -2.54 -14.29
CA PHE A 103 -5.82 -3.13 -15.30
C PHE A 103 -7.29 -3.00 -14.90
N LEU A 104 -7.66 -3.30 -13.65
CA LEU A 104 -9.04 -3.18 -13.15
C LEU A 104 -9.55 -1.73 -13.14
N LEU A 105 -8.65 -0.76 -13.04
CA LEU A 105 -8.98 0.67 -13.14
C LEU A 105 -9.02 1.18 -14.57
N TRP A 106 -8.66 0.39 -15.57
CA TRP A 106 -8.68 0.79 -16.97
C TRP A 106 -10.10 1.05 -17.45
N GLN A 107 -10.30 2.12 -18.20
CA GLN A 107 -11.56 2.48 -18.82
C GLN A 107 -11.33 2.88 -20.29
N PRO A 108 -12.31 2.73 -21.19
CA PRO A 108 -12.22 3.24 -22.55
C PRO A 108 -11.84 4.73 -22.53
N GLY A 109 -10.79 5.09 -23.26
CA GLY A 109 -10.30 6.47 -23.37
C GLY A 109 -9.45 6.98 -22.18
N ARG A 110 -9.34 6.22 -21.07
CA ARG A 110 -8.53 6.63 -19.92
C ARG A 110 -7.78 5.45 -19.33
N SER A 111 -6.44 5.43 -19.47
CA SER A 111 -5.62 4.36 -18.88
C SER A 111 -5.70 4.34 -17.36
N GLY A 112 -5.52 3.16 -16.75
CA GLY A 112 -5.45 3.01 -15.30
C GLY A 112 -4.36 3.87 -14.67
N PHE A 113 -3.22 4.04 -15.32
CA PHE A 113 -2.14 4.93 -14.84
C PHE A 113 -2.61 6.38 -14.69
N ARG A 114 -3.25 6.95 -15.71
CA ARG A 114 -3.80 8.32 -15.65
C ARG A 114 -4.90 8.46 -14.60
N ARG A 115 -5.64 7.39 -14.34
CA ARG A 115 -6.72 7.41 -13.35
C ARG A 115 -6.21 7.57 -11.93
N ILE A 116 -5.08 6.96 -11.61
CA ILE A 116 -4.41 7.08 -10.30
C ILE A 116 -3.42 8.25 -10.23
N GLY A 117 -3.33 9.07 -11.29
CA GLY A 117 -2.40 10.20 -11.34
C GLY A 117 -0.94 9.80 -11.56
N PHE A 118 -0.67 8.56 -11.98
CA PHE A 118 0.68 8.11 -12.30
C PHE A 118 1.04 8.52 -13.73
N ASP A 119 1.52 9.74 -13.87
CA ASP A 119 1.94 10.31 -15.16
C ASP A 119 3.18 11.18 -14.97
N LEU A 120 3.82 11.56 -16.04
CA LEU A 120 5.02 12.40 -16.06
C LEU A 120 4.73 13.85 -16.43
N SER A 121 3.51 14.33 -16.23
CA SER A 121 3.10 15.69 -16.63
C SER A 121 3.77 16.79 -15.79
N ARG A 122 4.15 16.49 -14.54
CA ARG A 122 4.70 17.48 -13.59
C ARG A 122 5.86 16.91 -12.75
N PRO A 123 6.90 16.34 -13.37
CA PRO A 123 7.90 15.52 -12.66
C PRO A 123 8.61 16.29 -11.54
N GLY A 124 8.95 17.55 -11.73
CA GLY A 124 9.63 18.36 -10.70
C GLY A 124 8.76 18.67 -9.48
N ARG A 125 7.47 18.95 -9.70
CA ARG A 125 6.51 19.22 -8.62
C ARG A 125 6.20 17.93 -7.86
N ASP A 126 6.03 16.82 -8.58
CA ASP A 126 5.69 15.53 -7.99
C ASP A 126 6.88 14.98 -7.18
N LEU A 127 8.11 15.12 -7.70
CA LEU A 127 9.33 14.77 -6.96
C LEU A 127 9.51 15.63 -5.70
N GLY A 128 9.31 16.94 -5.80
CA GLY A 128 9.40 17.86 -4.65
C GLY A 128 8.34 17.56 -3.59
N GLY A 129 7.09 17.30 -4.02
CA GLY A 129 6.00 16.89 -3.14
C GLY A 129 6.28 15.54 -2.47
N GLY A 130 6.79 14.56 -3.21
CA GLY A 130 7.19 13.27 -2.69
C GLY A 130 8.32 13.37 -1.66
N ALA A 131 9.35 14.19 -1.94
CA ALA A 131 10.44 14.44 -1.00
C ALA A 131 9.93 15.10 0.30
N LEU A 132 9.04 16.07 0.19
CA LEU A 132 8.41 16.71 1.36
C LEU A 132 7.61 15.70 2.19
N LEU A 133 6.77 14.88 1.55
CA LEU A 133 6.00 13.83 2.23
C LEU A 133 6.92 12.79 2.89
N PHE A 134 8.01 12.41 2.24
CA PHE A 134 9.02 11.52 2.82
C PHE A 134 9.58 12.09 4.14
N LEU A 135 9.90 13.38 4.20
CA LEU A 135 10.37 14.02 5.42
C LEU A 135 9.27 14.12 6.49
N VAL A 136 8.06 14.54 6.09
CA VAL A 136 6.92 14.74 7.02
C VAL A 136 6.43 13.44 7.63
N ILE A 137 6.52 12.32 6.90
CA ILE A 137 6.10 11.00 7.40
C ILE A 137 7.30 10.24 7.99
N GLY A 138 8.45 10.27 7.32
CA GLY A 138 9.62 9.48 7.71
C GLY A 138 10.25 9.93 9.03
N ILE A 139 10.39 11.24 9.26
CA ILE A 139 10.98 11.74 10.50
C ILE A 139 10.12 11.38 11.72
N PRO A 140 8.79 11.68 11.77
CA PRO A 140 7.94 11.19 12.85
C PRO A 140 7.93 9.67 12.99
N GLY A 141 7.93 8.93 11.87
CA GLY A 141 7.97 7.47 11.89
C GLY A 141 9.20 6.92 12.62
N ILE A 142 10.39 7.48 12.35
CA ILE A 142 11.63 7.11 13.08
C ILE A 142 11.53 7.47 14.57
N LEU A 143 10.97 8.64 14.90
CA LEU A 143 10.78 9.05 16.30
C LEU A 143 9.79 8.12 17.03
N PHE A 144 8.68 7.74 16.41
CA PHE A 144 7.73 6.77 16.96
C PHE A 144 8.35 5.38 17.12
N TYR A 145 9.17 4.94 16.17
CA TYR A 145 9.92 3.70 16.32
C TYR A 145 10.86 3.77 17.52
N ALA A 146 11.66 4.83 17.67
CA ALA A 146 12.57 5.00 18.78
C ALA A 146 11.82 5.05 20.12
N LEU A 147 10.72 5.79 20.20
CA LEU A 147 9.86 5.83 21.38
C LEU A 147 9.29 4.44 21.72
N GLY A 148 8.77 3.73 20.71
CA GLY A 148 8.25 2.37 20.88
C GLY A 148 9.32 1.39 21.40
N ARG A 149 10.58 1.56 20.98
CA ARG A 149 11.73 0.78 21.52
C ARG A 149 11.96 1.06 23.00
N VAL A 150 11.99 2.34 23.39
CA VAL A 150 12.17 2.75 24.78
C VAL A 150 11.03 2.24 25.69
N LEU A 151 9.79 2.24 25.17
CA LEU A 151 8.61 1.78 25.90
C LEU A 151 8.43 0.24 25.89
N GLY A 152 9.30 -0.51 25.20
CA GLY A 152 9.17 -1.97 25.11
C GLY A 152 8.04 -2.45 24.18
N LEU A 153 7.44 -1.57 23.38
CA LEU A 153 6.29 -1.86 22.51
C LEU A 153 6.67 -2.28 21.09
N THR A 154 7.96 -2.20 20.74
CA THR A 154 8.47 -2.43 19.38
C THR A 154 9.65 -3.38 19.40
N VAL A 155 9.69 -4.36 18.50
CA VAL A 155 10.83 -5.27 18.34
C VAL A 155 12.04 -4.54 17.74
N GLN A 156 13.22 -5.13 17.84
CA GLN A 156 14.38 -4.66 17.10
C GLN A 156 14.20 -4.97 15.62
N VAL A 157 14.13 -3.93 14.78
CA VAL A 157 14.03 -4.09 13.33
C VAL A 157 15.42 -4.14 12.71
N GLN A 158 15.72 -5.26 12.07
CA GLN A 158 16.91 -5.43 11.22
C GLN A 158 16.47 -5.22 9.77
N ALA A 159 16.84 -4.08 9.19
CA ALA A 159 16.36 -3.67 7.87
C ALA A 159 16.84 -4.59 6.75
N SER A 160 18.08 -5.07 6.84
CA SER A 160 18.64 -6.06 5.91
C SER A 160 19.76 -6.84 6.56
N PRO A 161 19.60 -8.15 6.80
CA PRO A 161 20.69 -9.05 7.17
C PRO A 161 21.42 -9.64 5.96
N LEU A 162 21.22 -9.10 4.76
CA LEU A 162 21.89 -9.57 3.55
C LEU A 162 23.38 -9.32 3.61
N ASP A 163 24.16 -10.28 3.12
CA ASP A 163 25.60 -10.13 2.90
C ASP A 163 25.90 -9.03 1.89
N THR A 164 27.12 -8.47 1.96
CA THR A 164 27.55 -7.38 1.08
C THR A 164 27.98 -7.91 -0.27
N TYR A 165 27.01 -8.09 -1.17
CA TYR A 165 27.24 -8.44 -2.57
C TYR A 165 27.02 -7.21 -3.47
N TRP A 166 27.48 -7.25 -4.71
CA TRP A 166 27.29 -6.18 -5.69
C TRP A 166 25.80 -5.89 -5.99
N TRP A 167 24.92 -6.87 -5.83
CA TRP A 167 23.49 -6.77 -6.07
C TRP A 167 22.68 -6.38 -4.83
N THR A 168 23.27 -6.36 -3.65
CA THR A 168 22.54 -6.10 -2.38
C THR A 168 21.85 -4.73 -2.42
N VAL A 169 22.58 -3.66 -2.74
CA VAL A 169 21.99 -2.31 -2.82
C VAL A 169 20.92 -2.21 -3.93
N PRO A 170 21.16 -2.67 -5.17
CA PRO A 170 20.09 -2.75 -6.19
C PRO A 170 18.83 -3.49 -5.74
N ILE A 171 18.95 -4.62 -5.06
CA ILE A 171 17.80 -5.38 -4.56
C ILE A 171 17.05 -4.62 -3.47
N LEU A 172 17.74 -3.97 -2.55
CA LEU A 172 17.09 -3.15 -1.50
C LEU A 172 16.35 -1.96 -2.10
N ILE A 173 16.90 -1.31 -3.13
CA ILE A 173 16.20 -0.26 -3.88
C ILE A 173 14.97 -0.85 -4.57
N PHE A 174 15.08 -2.01 -5.21
CA PHE A 174 13.96 -2.68 -5.85
C PHE A 174 12.86 -3.05 -4.83
N ALA A 175 13.24 -3.56 -3.65
CA ALA A 175 12.30 -3.88 -2.57
C ALA A 175 11.57 -2.63 -2.06
N ALA A 176 12.27 -1.50 -1.89
CA ALA A 176 11.66 -0.24 -1.50
C ALA A 176 10.70 0.31 -2.57
N LEU A 177 11.07 0.26 -3.85
CA LEU A 177 10.20 0.66 -4.95
C LEU A 177 8.97 -0.23 -5.05
N ARG A 178 9.13 -1.56 -4.92
CA ARG A 178 8.02 -2.51 -4.89
C ARG A 178 7.07 -2.19 -3.74
N ALA A 179 7.57 -1.97 -2.53
CA ALA A 179 6.75 -1.65 -1.36
C ALA A 179 5.97 -0.33 -1.58
N GLY A 180 6.65 0.73 -2.02
CA GLY A 180 6.02 2.01 -2.32
C GLY A 180 4.94 1.88 -3.40
N LEU A 181 5.21 1.17 -4.50
CA LEU A 181 4.23 0.95 -5.56
C LEU A 181 3.01 0.16 -5.06
N GLN A 182 3.20 -0.89 -4.26
CA GLN A 182 2.08 -1.63 -3.68
C GLN A 182 1.23 -0.74 -2.78
N GLU A 183 1.83 0.04 -1.91
CA GLU A 183 1.11 0.91 -0.99
C GLU A 183 0.37 2.03 -1.72
N GLU A 184 1.03 2.76 -2.59
CA GLU A 184 0.41 3.90 -3.26
C GLU A 184 -0.60 3.46 -4.33
N VAL A 185 -0.30 2.46 -5.14
CA VAL A 185 -1.19 2.05 -6.23
C VAL A 185 -2.38 1.23 -5.71
N ILE A 186 -2.14 0.29 -4.77
CA ILE A 186 -3.22 -0.58 -4.27
C ILE A 186 -4.09 0.16 -3.25
N ILE A 187 -3.50 0.88 -2.28
CA ILE A 187 -4.30 1.56 -1.25
C ILE A 187 -4.84 2.88 -1.78
N VAL A 188 -3.96 3.81 -2.18
CA VAL A 188 -4.38 5.17 -2.53
C VAL A 188 -5.04 5.20 -3.90
N GLY A 189 -4.46 4.55 -4.89
CA GLY A 189 -5.00 4.53 -6.25
C GLY A 189 -6.27 3.71 -6.38
N TYR A 190 -6.20 2.42 -6.00
CA TYR A 190 -7.28 1.47 -6.24
C TYR A 190 -8.31 1.43 -5.11
N LEU A 191 -7.91 1.13 -3.87
CA LEU A 191 -8.85 0.92 -2.77
C LEU A 191 -9.67 2.19 -2.51
N PHE A 192 -9.06 3.38 -2.49
CA PHE A 192 -9.78 4.64 -2.34
C PHE A 192 -10.84 4.82 -3.45
N THR A 193 -10.47 4.54 -4.70
CA THR A 193 -11.39 4.60 -5.84
C THR A 193 -12.58 3.67 -5.64
N ARG A 194 -12.34 2.40 -5.27
CA ARG A 194 -13.40 1.38 -5.09
C ARG A 194 -14.30 1.67 -3.90
N LEU A 195 -13.74 2.06 -2.76
CA LEU A 195 -14.53 2.42 -1.59
C LEU A 195 -15.39 3.67 -1.85
N ARG A 196 -14.89 4.61 -2.65
CA ARG A 196 -15.67 5.77 -3.09
C ARG A 196 -16.87 5.33 -3.97
N GLN A 197 -16.64 4.43 -4.92
CA GLN A 197 -17.70 3.84 -5.76
C GLN A 197 -18.73 3.06 -4.92
N LEU A 198 -18.31 2.47 -3.80
CA LEU A 198 -19.21 1.83 -2.82
C LEU A 198 -19.97 2.84 -1.95
N GLY A 199 -19.71 4.14 -2.08
CA GLY A 199 -20.42 5.21 -1.38
C GLY A 199 -19.84 5.57 -0.01
N TRP A 200 -18.60 5.17 0.28
CA TRP A 200 -17.95 5.50 1.56
C TRP A 200 -17.55 6.98 1.63
N SER A 201 -17.63 7.53 2.85
CA SER A 201 -17.16 8.90 3.10
C SER A 201 -15.64 8.99 3.04
N THR A 202 -15.10 10.17 2.74
CA THR A 202 -13.63 10.39 2.67
C THR A 202 -12.94 10.00 3.97
N TRP A 203 -13.48 10.39 5.11
CA TRP A 203 -12.89 10.07 6.41
C TRP A 203 -12.91 8.56 6.71
N THR A 204 -14.01 7.88 6.38
CA THR A 204 -14.09 6.42 6.54
C THR A 204 -13.05 5.70 5.69
N ILE A 205 -12.83 6.15 4.47
CA ILE A 205 -11.81 5.60 3.56
C ILE A 205 -10.41 5.83 4.16
N ILE A 206 -10.09 7.05 4.59
CA ILE A 206 -8.79 7.39 5.16
C ILE A 206 -8.51 6.55 6.41
N LEU A 207 -9.46 6.48 7.34
CA LEU A 207 -9.29 5.70 8.58
C LEU A 207 -9.14 4.20 8.30
N SER A 208 -9.95 3.64 7.41
CA SER A 208 -9.84 2.22 7.03
C SER A 208 -8.50 1.90 6.37
N ALA A 209 -8.03 2.79 5.50
CA ALA A 209 -6.72 2.65 4.86
C ALA A 209 -5.56 2.80 5.87
N ALA A 210 -5.68 3.71 6.83
CA ALA A 210 -4.69 3.87 7.91
C ALA A 210 -4.63 2.62 8.79
N VAL A 211 -5.79 2.06 9.19
CA VAL A 211 -5.84 0.79 9.95
C VAL A 211 -5.25 -0.37 9.17
N LEU A 212 -5.57 -0.50 7.88
CA LEU A 212 -4.98 -1.52 7.03
C LEU A 212 -3.45 -1.34 6.94
N ARG A 213 -2.99 -0.10 6.74
CA ARG A 213 -1.57 0.24 6.66
C ARG A 213 -0.82 -0.10 7.96
N GLY A 214 -1.34 0.30 9.11
CA GLY A 214 -0.79 -0.08 10.40
C GLY A 214 -0.77 -1.60 10.61
N SER A 215 -1.84 -2.30 10.18
CA SER A 215 -1.99 -3.73 10.41
C SER A 215 -0.88 -4.57 9.80
N TYR A 216 -0.41 -4.29 8.59
CA TYR A 216 0.68 -5.08 8.00
C TYR A 216 2.08 -4.70 8.52
N HIS A 217 2.19 -3.68 9.38
CA HIS A 217 3.42 -3.37 10.12
C HIS A 217 3.47 -3.96 11.53
N LEU A 218 2.38 -4.56 12.03
CA LEU A 218 2.30 -5.14 13.37
C LEU A 218 3.38 -6.20 13.66
N TYR A 219 3.92 -6.88 12.65
CA TYR A 219 5.03 -7.82 12.84
C TYR A 219 6.30 -7.16 13.41
N GLN A 220 6.40 -5.84 13.34
CA GLN A 220 7.49 -5.03 13.92
C GLN A 220 7.17 -4.54 15.34
N GLY A 221 6.00 -4.89 15.90
CA GLY A 221 5.50 -4.41 17.18
C GLY A 221 4.38 -3.38 17.03
N PHE A 222 3.91 -2.86 18.16
CA PHE A 222 2.79 -1.91 18.19
C PHE A 222 3.20 -0.49 17.77
N GLY A 223 4.46 -0.09 17.92
CA GLY A 223 4.92 1.25 17.52
C GLY A 223 4.69 1.56 16.04
N PRO A 224 5.09 0.71 15.09
CA PRO A 224 4.89 0.93 13.66
C PRO A 224 3.43 0.85 13.17
N PHE A 225 2.48 0.44 14.02
CA PHE A 225 1.05 0.47 13.73
C PHE A 225 0.49 1.91 13.73
N ILE A 226 1.07 2.79 14.55
CA ILE A 226 0.63 4.18 14.75
C ILE A 226 1.16 5.08 13.63
#